data_7cd46e0877cfe5a790c8278888cb3b52
#
_entry.id   7cd46e0877cfe5a790c8278888cb3b52
#
_cell.length_a   1.000
_cell.length_b   1.000
_cell.length_c   1.000
_cell.angle_alpha   90.00
_cell.angle_beta   90.00
_cell.angle_gamma   90.00
#
_symmetry.space_group_name_H-M   'P 1'
#
loop_
_entity.id
_entity.type
_entity.pdbx_description
1 polymer ?
#
loop_
_entity_poly.entity_id
_entity_poly.type
_entity_poly.pdbx_seq_one_letter_code
_entity_poly.pdbx_strand_id
1 'polypeptide(L)'
;MMKTKVISMFILLSITGLLFSCTKTGKVHGGDGKLAVKVKTQQLSDESGFTMSNGERCTISSEATIDYPVSTGEGAAVDSLQRLFASYVLESGDTLSLNDAMRQVVANSLHQYDFMREPADKEGDESEDATVLKYVTTTRVTPIYNQNGVVTFERVDVVKKNDKVASVTHRYYSFDVKTQTYIDVNNLFRDDAVADVCQLLRQQLMAQNNATGNEQLNDLGYFNVENITVTRNFYFDDKGVTWSYLPNELAVEAVGEPKITISYDDLEASMCEGSILERF
;
A
#
# COMPACT_ATOMS: atom_id res chain seq x y z
N MET A 1 -12.44 32.85 -36.94
CA MET A 1 -12.85 33.40 -35.62
C MET A 1 -12.82 32.21 -34.63
N MET A 2 -11.64 32.02 -34.06
CA MET A 2 -11.40 30.87 -33.14
C MET A 2 -12.13 31.11 -31.83
N LYS A 3 -13.02 30.19 -31.45
CA LYS A 3 -13.60 30.10 -30.09
C LYS A 3 -12.78 29.13 -29.28
N THR A 4 -11.84 29.64 -28.52
CA THR A 4 -11.11 28.90 -27.50
C THR A 4 -12.08 28.57 -26.38
N LYS A 5 -12.50 27.29 -26.27
CA LYS A 5 -13.19 26.78 -25.09
C LYS A 5 -12.15 26.55 -24.01
N VAL A 6 -12.11 27.46 -23.05
CA VAL A 6 -11.39 27.27 -21.78
C VAL A 6 -12.14 26.21 -21.00
N ILE A 7 -11.58 25.02 -20.90
CA ILE A 7 -12.06 24.00 -19.96
C ILE A 7 -11.64 24.49 -18.57
N SER A 8 -12.63 24.87 -17.78
CA SER A 8 -12.46 25.35 -16.41
C SER A 8 -12.07 24.15 -15.54
N MET A 9 -10.82 24.12 -15.15
CA MET A 9 -10.28 23.18 -14.16
C MET A 9 -10.83 23.60 -12.79
N PHE A 10 -11.88 22.95 -12.31
CA PHE A 10 -12.35 23.13 -10.94
C PHE A 10 -11.44 22.35 -10.00
N ILE A 11 -10.41 23.01 -9.49
CA ILE A 11 -9.69 22.53 -8.31
C ILE A 11 -10.57 22.84 -7.10
N LEU A 12 -11.35 21.86 -6.67
CA LEU A 12 -12.09 21.96 -5.42
C LEU A 12 -11.14 21.64 -4.26
N LEU A 13 -10.41 22.67 -3.82
CA LEU A 13 -9.59 22.60 -2.61
C LEU A 13 -10.53 22.76 -1.40
N SER A 14 -11.20 21.70 -0.99
CA SER A 14 -11.97 21.72 0.25
C SER A 14 -11.04 21.46 1.44
N ILE A 15 -10.47 22.54 1.98
CA ILE A 15 -9.87 22.53 3.31
C ILE A 15 -11.00 22.58 4.33
N THR A 16 -11.57 21.44 4.68
CA THR A 16 -12.40 21.31 5.86
C THR A 16 -11.58 20.62 6.93
N GLY A 17 -10.94 21.43 7.77
CA GLY A 17 -10.39 20.95 9.04
C GLY A 17 -11.53 20.52 9.96
N LEU A 18 -11.89 19.26 9.92
CA LEU A 18 -12.69 18.62 10.93
C LEU A 18 -11.80 17.63 11.67
N LEU A 19 -11.44 18.03 12.88
CA LEU A 19 -10.87 17.17 13.92
C LEU A 19 -11.91 16.11 14.31
N PHE A 20 -12.00 15.02 13.55
CA PHE A 20 -12.63 13.82 14.03
C PHE A 20 -11.52 12.83 14.42
N SER A 21 -11.14 12.93 15.68
CA SER A 21 -10.49 11.83 16.38
C SER A 21 -11.52 10.70 16.55
N CYS A 22 -11.67 9.86 15.54
CA CYS A 22 -12.31 8.56 15.70
C CYS A 22 -11.28 7.59 16.26
N THR A 23 -11.07 7.62 17.57
CA THR A 23 -10.49 6.51 18.32
C THR A 23 -11.47 5.34 18.29
N LYS A 24 -11.40 4.48 17.26
CA LYS A 24 -11.82 3.10 17.41
C LYS A 24 -10.71 2.38 18.19
N THR A 25 -10.82 2.43 19.51
CA THR A 25 -10.05 1.58 20.42
C THR A 25 -10.48 0.12 20.22
N GLY A 26 -9.86 -0.56 19.26
CA GLY A 26 -9.68 -2.01 19.39
C GLY A 26 -8.73 -2.21 20.57
N LYS A 27 -9.13 -3.01 21.56
CA LYS A 27 -8.25 -3.42 22.65
C LYS A 27 -7.12 -4.23 22.07
N VAL A 28 -5.93 -3.61 22.02
CA VAL A 28 -4.67 -4.25 21.61
C VAL A 28 -4.00 -4.74 22.89
N HIS A 29 -3.74 -6.03 23.00
CA HIS A 29 -2.99 -6.63 24.10
C HIS A 29 -1.49 -6.54 23.79
N GLY A 30 -0.70 -5.93 24.69
CA GLY A 30 0.75 -6.07 24.73
C GLY A 30 1.59 -4.80 24.65
N GLY A 31 1.08 -3.67 24.14
CA GLY A 31 1.81 -2.41 24.10
C GLY A 31 1.61 -1.55 25.37
N ASP A 32 2.50 -0.61 25.64
CA ASP A 32 2.36 0.41 26.69
C ASP A 32 1.17 1.37 26.45
N GLY A 33 0.35 1.11 25.43
CA GLY A 33 -0.83 1.88 25.03
C GLY A 33 -0.51 3.27 24.45
N LYS A 34 0.78 3.59 24.29
CA LYS A 34 1.21 4.86 23.69
C LYS A 34 1.31 4.74 22.19
N LEU A 35 0.73 5.71 21.49
CA LEU A 35 0.91 5.83 20.04
C LEU A 35 2.37 6.11 19.71
N ALA A 36 2.92 5.37 18.73
CA ALA A 36 4.26 5.65 18.21
C ALA A 36 4.29 6.99 17.47
N VAL A 37 3.26 7.27 16.63
CA VAL A 37 3.10 8.54 15.90
C VAL A 37 1.68 9.07 15.98
N LYS A 38 1.54 10.40 15.84
CA LYS A 38 0.28 11.06 15.51
C LYS A 38 0.20 11.25 14.01
N VAL A 39 -0.98 11.05 13.45
CA VAL A 39 -1.23 11.17 12.00
C VAL A 39 -2.23 12.28 11.69
N LYS A 40 -2.17 12.80 10.47
CA LYS A 40 -3.21 13.62 9.83
C LYS A 40 -3.65 12.98 8.54
N THR A 41 -4.88 13.25 8.14
CA THR A 41 -5.46 12.77 6.88
C THR A 41 -5.44 13.87 5.83
N GLN A 42 -5.00 13.53 4.62
CA GLN A 42 -5.13 14.35 3.42
C GLN A 42 -6.00 13.61 2.40
N GLN A 43 -6.96 14.32 1.81
CA GLN A 43 -7.76 13.82 0.69
C GLN A 43 -7.41 14.60 -0.56
N LEU A 44 -7.27 13.89 -1.67
CA LEU A 44 -6.90 14.41 -2.98
C LEU A 44 -7.74 13.71 -4.04
N SER A 45 -8.13 14.43 -5.09
CA SER A 45 -8.79 13.84 -6.25
C SER A 45 -8.48 14.63 -7.50
N ASP A 46 -8.47 13.95 -8.63
CA ASP A 46 -8.34 14.57 -9.95
C ASP A 46 -9.02 13.68 -11.00
N GLU A 47 -9.34 14.27 -12.15
CA GLU A 47 -10.02 13.57 -13.24
C GLU A 47 -9.47 14.03 -14.59
N SER A 48 -9.35 13.11 -15.54
CA SER A 48 -8.94 13.36 -16.91
C SER A 48 -9.87 12.61 -17.87
N GLY A 49 -10.24 13.27 -18.97
CA GLY A 49 -10.99 12.67 -20.07
C GLY A 49 -10.27 12.87 -21.40
N PHE A 50 -10.29 11.84 -22.27
CA PHE A 50 -9.68 11.89 -23.60
C PHE A 50 -10.36 10.92 -24.57
N THR A 51 -10.08 11.08 -25.87
CA THR A 51 -10.47 10.13 -26.90
C THR A 51 -9.35 9.11 -27.10
N MET A 52 -9.71 7.84 -27.17
CA MET A 52 -8.75 6.75 -27.43
C MET A 52 -8.47 6.58 -28.91
N SER A 53 -7.42 5.85 -29.25
CA SER A 53 -7.01 5.56 -30.64
C SER A 53 -8.09 4.81 -31.47
N ASN A 54 -9.04 4.16 -30.83
CA ASN A 54 -10.17 3.50 -31.47
C ASN A 54 -11.43 4.39 -31.60
N GLY A 55 -11.34 5.68 -31.23
CA GLY A 55 -12.44 6.66 -31.28
C GLY A 55 -13.41 6.64 -30.10
N GLU A 56 -13.20 5.73 -29.11
CA GLU A 56 -14.03 5.71 -27.90
C GLU A 56 -13.57 6.80 -26.90
N ARG A 57 -14.50 7.27 -26.08
CA ARG A 57 -14.19 8.19 -24.98
C ARG A 57 -13.73 7.43 -23.75
N CYS A 58 -12.70 7.94 -23.08
CA CYS A 58 -12.19 7.42 -21.81
C CYS A 58 -12.24 8.51 -20.73
N THR A 59 -12.74 8.15 -19.56
CA THR A 59 -12.69 8.99 -18.36
C THR A 59 -11.91 8.25 -17.28
N ILE A 60 -10.97 8.93 -16.65
CA ILE A 60 -10.14 8.40 -15.58
C ILE A 60 -10.31 9.34 -14.38
N SER A 61 -10.73 8.79 -13.24
CA SER A 61 -10.78 9.50 -11.96
C SER A 61 -9.79 8.86 -11.00
N SER A 62 -9.09 9.69 -10.24
CA SER A 62 -8.19 9.25 -9.18
C SER A 62 -8.56 9.92 -7.86
N GLU A 63 -8.69 9.12 -6.80
CA GLU A 63 -8.97 9.57 -5.44
C GLU A 63 -7.92 8.98 -4.49
N ALA A 64 -7.37 9.80 -3.60
CA ALA A 64 -6.45 9.36 -2.57
C ALA A 64 -6.88 9.86 -1.19
N THR A 65 -6.87 8.97 -0.20
CA THR A 65 -7.02 9.29 1.22
C THR A 65 -5.79 8.78 1.95
N ILE A 66 -4.97 9.71 2.44
CA ILE A 66 -3.64 9.43 2.96
C ILE A 66 -3.53 9.90 4.39
N ASP A 67 -3.39 8.95 5.33
CA ASP A 67 -2.97 9.22 6.69
C ASP A 67 -1.44 9.26 6.72
N TYR A 68 -0.87 10.35 7.20
CA TYR A 68 0.58 10.56 7.22
C TYR A 68 1.08 11.02 8.60
N PRO A 69 2.33 10.68 8.99
CA PRO A 69 2.87 11.02 10.29
C PRO A 69 3.15 12.53 10.41
N VAL A 70 2.81 13.14 11.55
CA VAL A 70 3.04 14.57 11.82
C VAL A 70 3.90 14.85 13.04
N SER A 71 3.92 13.92 14.00
CA SER A 71 4.80 13.96 15.17
C SER A 71 4.91 12.56 15.78
N THR A 72 5.90 12.33 16.64
CA THR A 72 5.87 11.16 17.52
C THR A 72 4.63 11.21 18.44
N GLY A 73 4.28 10.12 19.08
CA GLY A 73 3.20 10.09 20.07
C GLY A 73 3.39 11.13 21.17
N GLU A 74 4.65 11.39 21.55
CA GLU A 74 5.04 12.39 22.56
C GLU A 74 5.15 13.82 22.01
N GLY A 75 5.03 14.01 20.69
CA GLY A 75 4.98 15.33 20.04
C GLY A 75 6.31 15.81 19.43
N ALA A 76 7.36 14.98 19.38
CA ALA A 76 8.59 15.35 18.69
C ALA A 76 8.42 15.36 17.15
N ALA A 77 9.29 16.12 16.46
CA ALA A 77 9.31 16.21 15.00
C ALA A 77 9.66 14.85 14.34
N VAL A 78 9.12 14.64 13.15
CA VAL A 78 9.27 13.40 12.36
C VAL A 78 9.68 13.66 10.91
N ASP A 79 10.51 14.67 10.69
CA ASP A 79 10.89 15.12 9.33
C ASP A 79 11.58 14.03 8.50
N SER A 80 12.45 13.22 9.13
CA SER A 80 13.09 12.09 8.45
C SER A 80 12.06 10.99 8.12
N LEU A 81 11.15 10.70 9.04
CA LEU A 81 10.07 9.75 8.83
C LEU A 81 9.13 10.20 7.70
N GLN A 82 8.80 11.50 7.60
CA GLN A 82 7.98 12.05 6.52
C GLN A 82 8.66 11.91 5.16
N ARG A 83 9.98 12.09 5.07
CA ARG A 83 10.73 11.87 3.84
C ARG A 83 10.70 10.40 3.42
N LEU A 84 10.94 9.49 4.37
CA LEU A 84 10.86 8.06 4.09
C LEU A 84 9.43 7.63 3.74
N PHE A 85 8.43 8.18 4.40
CA PHE A 85 7.02 7.95 4.06
C PHE A 85 6.73 8.39 2.61
N ALA A 86 7.16 9.58 2.21
CA ALA A 86 7.01 10.05 0.83
C ALA A 86 7.72 9.12 -0.17
N SER A 87 8.96 8.73 0.13
CA SER A 87 9.76 7.86 -0.74
C SER A 87 9.18 6.45 -0.89
N TYR A 88 8.89 5.78 0.22
CA TYR A 88 8.47 4.37 0.22
C TYR A 88 6.96 4.19 0.05
N VAL A 89 6.14 4.88 0.87
CA VAL A 89 4.68 4.67 0.88
C VAL A 89 4.01 5.34 -0.32
N LEU A 90 4.47 6.55 -0.69
CA LEU A 90 3.92 7.29 -1.82
C LEU A 90 4.69 7.05 -3.13
N GLU A 91 5.79 6.28 -3.07
CA GLU A 91 6.61 5.90 -4.24
C GLU A 91 7.12 7.11 -5.03
N SER A 92 7.40 8.23 -4.34
CA SER A 92 7.78 9.50 -4.97
C SER A 92 9.29 9.65 -5.23
N GLY A 93 10.10 8.70 -4.74
CA GLY A 93 11.55 8.86 -4.68
C GLY A 93 11.98 9.88 -3.60
N ASP A 94 13.27 10.19 -3.54
CA ASP A 94 13.87 10.94 -2.42
C ASP A 94 13.85 12.46 -2.60
N THR A 95 13.29 12.98 -3.69
CA THR A 95 13.45 14.39 -4.09
C THR A 95 12.25 15.28 -3.81
N LEU A 96 11.07 14.73 -3.59
CA LEU A 96 9.85 15.48 -3.43
C LEU A 96 9.55 15.83 -1.96
N SER A 97 8.93 17.00 -1.77
CA SER A 97 8.27 17.28 -0.50
C SER A 97 7.10 16.33 -0.27
N LEU A 98 6.72 16.10 1.00
CA LEU A 98 5.58 15.26 1.34
C LEU A 98 4.28 15.69 0.61
N ASN A 99 4.03 17.00 0.53
CA ASN A 99 2.85 17.53 -0.15
C ASN A 99 2.88 17.28 -1.66
N ASP A 100 4.04 17.40 -2.30
CA ASP A 100 4.18 17.14 -3.73
C ASP A 100 4.09 15.65 -4.02
N ALA A 101 4.68 14.80 -3.15
CA ALA A 101 4.55 13.36 -3.22
C ALA A 101 3.09 12.90 -3.14
N MET A 102 2.30 13.47 -2.23
CA MET A 102 0.86 13.16 -2.14
C MET A 102 0.10 13.55 -3.41
N ARG A 103 0.41 14.71 -4.02
CA ARG A 103 -0.20 15.11 -5.31
C ARG A 103 0.23 14.18 -6.44
N GLN A 104 1.48 13.73 -6.42
CA GLN A 104 2.00 12.82 -7.44
C GLN A 104 1.28 11.47 -7.44
N VAL A 105 0.82 10.96 -6.30
CA VAL A 105 0.01 9.72 -6.23
C VAL A 105 -1.20 9.83 -7.16
N VAL A 106 -1.95 10.92 -7.07
CA VAL A 106 -3.13 11.16 -7.92
C VAL A 106 -2.73 11.37 -9.38
N ALA A 107 -1.70 12.18 -9.65
CA ALA A 107 -1.24 12.44 -11.00
C ALA A 107 -0.73 11.15 -11.69
N ASN A 108 0.07 10.33 -11.02
CA ASN A 108 0.57 9.06 -11.55
C ASN A 108 -0.58 8.11 -11.91
N SER A 109 -1.62 8.08 -11.10
CA SER A 109 -2.82 7.27 -11.36
C SER A 109 -3.56 7.70 -12.63
N LEU A 110 -3.48 8.97 -13.04
CA LEU A 110 -4.03 9.44 -14.30
C LEU A 110 -3.07 9.12 -15.47
N HIS A 111 -1.79 9.41 -15.30
CA HIS A 111 -0.77 9.25 -16.35
C HIS A 111 -0.54 7.79 -16.77
N GLN A 112 -0.83 6.81 -15.91
CA GLN A 112 -0.68 5.41 -16.28
C GLN A 112 -1.54 4.98 -17.49
N TYR A 113 -2.55 5.79 -17.88
CA TYR A 113 -3.44 5.54 -19.01
C TYR A 113 -3.12 6.41 -20.24
N ASP A 114 -2.09 7.26 -20.20
CA ASP A 114 -1.76 8.16 -21.32
C ASP A 114 -1.40 7.41 -22.62
N PHE A 115 -0.93 6.15 -22.52
CA PHE A 115 -0.66 5.30 -23.68
C PHE A 115 -1.92 4.95 -24.51
N MET A 116 -3.11 5.10 -23.92
CA MET A 116 -4.40 4.87 -24.62
C MET A 116 -4.89 6.10 -25.39
N ARG A 117 -4.25 7.25 -25.16
CA ARG A 117 -4.63 8.54 -25.74
C ARG A 117 -4.31 8.58 -27.23
N GLU A 118 -5.24 9.08 -28.04
CA GLU A 118 -4.97 9.33 -29.46
C GLU A 118 -4.00 10.50 -29.63
N PRO A 119 -3.05 10.44 -30.59
CA PRO A 119 -2.22 11.58 -30.94
C PRO A 119 -3.09 12.79 -31.35
N ALA A 120 -2.71 13.98 -30.89
CA ALA A 120 -3.48 15.21 -31.01
C ALA A 120 -3.79 15.66 -32.46
N ASP A 121 -3.17 15.04 -33.45
CA ASP A 121 -3.26 15.42 -34.89
C ASP A 121 -4.49 14.81 -35.59
N LYS A 122 -5.28 13.99 -34.93
CA LYS A 122 -6.55 13.45 -35.46
C LYS A 122 -7.71 14.08 -34.71
N GLU A 123 -8.34 15.08 -35.33
CA GLU A 123 -9.69 15.52 -34.94
C GLU A 123 -10.67 14.39 -35.32
N GLY A 124 -10.93 13.49 -34.36
CA GLY A 124 -11.97 12.49 -34.51
C GLY A 124 -13.35 13.17 -34.46
N ASP A 125 -14.25 12.79 -35.37
CA ASP A 125 -15.66 13.17 -35.30
C ASP A 125 -16.23 12.64 -33.97
N GLU A 126 -16.63 13.51 -33.06
CA GLU A 126 -17.31 13.14 -31.81
C GLU A 126 -18.68 12.54 -32.17
N SER A 127 -18.77 11.22 -32.22
CA SER A 127 -20.08 10.57 -32.35
C SER A 127 -20.82 10.69 -31.01
N GLU A 128 -22.05 11.19 -31.03
CA GLU A 128 -22.90 11.33 -29.82
C GLU A 128 -23.18 9.98 -29.13
N ASP A 129 -22.97 8.84 -29.81
CA ASP A 129 -23.18 7.46 -29.34
C ASP A 129 -21.88 6.76 -28.90
N ALA A 130 -20.76 7.49 -28.69
CA ALA A 130 -19.50 6.86 -28.31
C ALA A 130 -19.61 6.17 -26.95
N THR A 131 -19.24 4.90 -26.90
CA THR A 131 -19.11 4.15 -25.64
C THR A 131 -18.08 4.82 -24.74
N VAL A 132 -18.44 5.12 -23.49
CA VAL A 132 -17.54 5.71 -22.51
C VAL A 132 -16.89 4.60 -21.68
N LEU A 133 -15.56 4.50 -21.76
CA LEU A 133 -14.78 3.64 -20.89
C LEU A 133 -14.39 4.43 -19.64
N LYS A 134 -14.70 3.90 -18.46
CA LYS A 134 -14.45 4.56 -17.18
C LYS A 134 -13.45 3.77 -16.35
N TYR A 135 -12.36 4.43 -15.93
CA TYR A 135 -11.44 3.94 -14.91
C TYR A 135 -11.53 4.80 -13.65
N VAL A 136 -11.55 4.14 -12.50
CA VAL A 136 -11.48 4.81 -11.19
C VAL A 136 -10.38 4.15 -10.40
N THR A 137 -9.39 4.92 -10.01
CA THR A 137 -8.32 4.48 -9.09
C THR A 137 -8.54 5.11 -7.72
N THR A 138 -8.55 4.29 -6.68
CA THR A 138 -8.63 4.77 -5.30
C THR A 138 -7.41 4.30 -4.54
N THR A 139 -6.64 5.22 -3.98
CA THR A 139 -5.52 4.94 -3.07
C THR A 139 -5.90 5.29 -1.65
N ARG A 140 -5.73 4.33 -0.73
CA ARG A 140 -5.90 4.56 0.71
C ARG A 140 -4.62 4.20 1.44
N VAL A 141 -4.14 5.10 2.29
CA VAL A 141 -3.02 4.84 3.19
C VAL A 141 -3.49 5.04 4.62
N THR A 142 -3.35 4.00 5.47
CA THR A 142 -3.77 4.03 6.87
C THR A 142 -2.75 3.35 7.77
N PRO A 143 -2.51 3.85 9.01
CA PRO A 143 -1.72 3.11 9.99
C PRO A 143 -2.53 1.92 10.51
N ILE A 144 -2.00 0.71 10.36
CA ILE A 144 -2.60 -0.54 10.86
C ILE A 144 -1.96 -1.02 12.15
N TYR A 145 -0.74 -0.60 12.43
CA TYR A 145 -0.02 -0.81 13.68
C TYR A 145 0.68 0.48 14.09
N ASN A 146 0.59 0.89 15.35
CA ASN A 146 1.12 2.18 15.81
C ASN A 146 1.42 2.16 17.32
N GLN A 147 2.38 1.33 17.73
CA GLN A 147 2.79 1.16 19.14
C GLN A 147 4.18 0.50 19.23
N ASN A 148 4.72 0.31 20.43
CA ASN A 148 6.07 -0.25 20.66
C ASN A 148 7.19 0.49 19.90
N GLY A 149 6.99 1.79 19.60
CA GLY A 149 7.93 2.57 18.81
C GLY A 149 7.95 2.21 17.32
N VAL A 150 6.99 1.43 16.85
CA VAL A 150 6.81 1.05 15.44
C VAL A 150 5.50 1.61 14.91
N VAL A 151 5.52 2.11 13.68
CA VAL A 151 4.32 2.38 12.90
C VAL A 151 4.37 1.60 11.59
N THR A 152 3.28 0.90 11.27
CA THR A 152 3.09 0.27 9.97
C THR A 152 1.93 0.93 9.25
N PHE A 153 2.18 1.40 8.03
CA PHE A 153 1.15 1.88 7.12
C PHE A 153 0.78 0.80 6.12
N GLU A 154 -0.52 0.59 5.94
CA GLU A 154 -1.07 -0.16 4.81
C GLU A 154 -1.44 0.82 3.70
N ARG A 155 -0.99 0.55 2.48
CA ARG A 155 -1.46 1.21 1.26
C ARG A 155 -2.32 0.22 0.48
N VAL A 156 -3.55 0.61 0.19
CA VAL A 156 -4.48 -0.16 -0.63
C VAL A 156 -4.76 0.63 -1.90
N ASP A 157 -4.40 0.06 -3.03
CA ASP A 157 -4.73 0.60 -4.35
C ASP A 157 -5.84 -0.26 -4.97
N VAL A 158 -6.96 0.37 -5.34
CA VAL A 158 -8.10 -0.27 -6.00
C VAL A 158 -8.31 0.35 -7.37
N VAL A 159 -8.33 -0.47 -8.40
CA VAL A 159 -8.68 -0.06 -9.76
C VAL A 159 -10.04 -0.64 -10.12
N LYS A 160 -10.93 0.20 -10.60
CA LYS A 160 -12.22 -0.21 -11.20
C LYS A 160 -12.24 0.15 -12.68
N LYS A 161 -12.84 -0.73 -13.47
CA LYS A 161 -13.16 -0.51 -14.88
C LYS A 161 -14.66 -0.67 -15.07
N ASN A 162 -15.34 0.38 -15.53
CA ASN A 162 -16.80 0.40 -15.69
C ASN A 162 -17.52 -0.10 -14.43
N ASP A 163 -17.17 0.48 -13.28
CA ASP A 163 -17.68 0.19 -11.94
C ASP A 163 -17.39 -1.23 -11.38
N LYS A 164 -16.71 -2.10 -12.14
CA LYS A 164 -16.25 -3.41 -11.66
C LYS A 164 -14.83 -3.31 -11.15
N VAL A 165 -14.57 -3.93 -9.99
CA VAL A 165 -13.20 -4.05 -9.47
C VAL A 165 -12.35 -4.86 -10.43
N ALA A 166 -11.28 -4.25 -10.93
CA ALA A 166 -10.30 -4.87 -11.83
C ALA A 166 -9.09 -5.38 -11.06
N SER A 167 -8.64 -4.65 -10.04
CA SER A 167 -7.56 -5.09 -9.15
C SER A 167 -7.67 -4.45 -7.78
N VAL A 168 -7.14 -5.16 -6.78
CA VAL A 168 -6.88 -4.65 -5.43
C VAL A 168 -5.46 -5.08 -5.06
N THR A 169 -4.67 -4.15 -4.54
CA THR A 169 -3.28 -4.43 -4.12
C THR A 169 -3.05 -3.86 -2.74
N HIS A 170 -2.50 -4.67 -1.84
CA HIS A 170 -2.12 -4.28 -0.49
C HIS A 170 -0.59 -4.23 -0.36
N ARG A 171 -0.05 -3.11 0.12
CA ARG A 171 1.37 -2.96 0.43
C ARG A 171 1.54 -2.43 1.84
N TYR A 172 2.57 -2.93 2.52
CA TYR A 172 2.83 -2.62 3.92
C TYR A 172 4.21 -2.00 4.07
N TYR A 173 4.29 -0.94 4.89
CA TYR A 173 5.52 -0.19 5.11
C TYR A 173 5.66 0.10 6.60
N SER A 174 6.71 -0.46 7.20
CA SER A 174 6.97 -0.35 8.64
C SER A 174 8.15 0.56 8.92
N PHE A 175 8.04 1.37 9.96
CA PHE A 175 9.07 2.33 10.36
C PHE A 175 9.34 2.25 11.85
N ASP A 176 10.63 2.29 12.22
CA ASP A 176 11.06 2.57 13.59
C ASP A 176 10.94 4.07 13.84
N VAL A 177 10.05 4.44 14.73
CA VAL A 177 9.77 5.85 15.06
C VAL A 177 10.90 6.47 15.89
N LYS A 178 11.61 5.67 16.69
CA LYS A 178 12.70 6.13 17.55
C LYS A 178 13.92 6.56 16.71
N THR A 179 14.29 5.77 15.74
CA THR A 179 15.42 6.04 14.83
C THR A 179 15.00 6.80 13.58
N GLN A 180 13.69 6.88 13.32
CA GLN A 180 13.09 7.41 12.09
C GLN A 180 13.69 6.74 10.84
N THR A 181 13.68 5.40 10.81
CA THR A 181 14.19 4.59 9.71
C THR A 181 13.12 3.63 9.19
N TYR A 182 13.23 3.28 7.91
CA TYR A 182 12.43 2.20 7.33
C TYR A 182 12.92 0.85 7.87
N ILE A 183 11.98 -0.03 8.22
CA ILE A 183 12.30 -1.39 8.68
C ILE A 183 12.32 -2.30 7.46
N ASP A 184 13.52 -2.67 7.02
CA ASP A 184 13.72 -3.66 5.95
C ASP A 184 13.75 -5.07 6.57
N VAL A 185 13.13 -6.04 5.89
CA VAL A 185 13.12 -7.44 6.32
C VAL A 185 14.53 -8.02 6.50
N ASN A 186 15.50 -7.54 5.72
CA ASN A 186 16.89 -7.95 5.83
C ASN A 186 17.57 -7.55 7.16
N ASN A 187 16.97 -6.61 7.90
CA ASN A 187 17.48 -6.16 9.21
C ASN A 187 16.77 -6.83 10.40
N LEU A 188 15.86 -7.78 10.14
CA LEU A 188 15.13 -8.47 11.19
C LEU A 188 15.85 -9.73 11.67
N PHE A 189 16.52 -10.43 10.75
CA PHE A 189 17.05 -11.77 10.96
C PHE A 189 18.54 -11.84 10.67
N ARG A 190 19.21 -12.81 11.30
CA ARG A 190 20.58 -13.17 10.93
C ARG A 190 20.58 -13.78 9.52
N ASP A 191 21.64 -13.51 8.75
CA ASP A 191 21.77 -14.01 7.37
C ASP A 191 21.71 -15.56 7.31
N ASP A 192 22.29 -16.23 8.29
CA ASP A 192 22.29 -17.70 8.41
C ASP A 192 20.94 -18.29 8.82
N ALA A 193 20.04 -17.48 9.37
CA ALA A 193 18.72 -17.88 9.86
C ALA A 193 17.56 -17.62 8.87
N VAL A 194 17.80 -16.93 7.76
CA VAL A 194 16.75 -16.62 6.77
C VAL A 194 16.10 -17.90 6.23
N ALA A 195 16.89 -18.96 6.03
CA ALA A 195 16.36 -20.24 5.58
C ALA A 195 15.40 -20.88 6.59
N ASP A 196 15.66 -20.71 7.89
CA ASP A 196 14.79 -21.21 8.96
C ASP A 196 13.47 -20.45 8.98
N VAL A 197 13.49 -19.13 8.77
CA VAL A 197 12.27 -18.32 8.64
C VAL A 197 11.45 -18.74 7.42
N CYS A 198 12.08 -19.02 6.28
CA CYS A 198 11.39 -19.56 5.10
C CYS A 198 10.74 -20.92 5.39
N GLN A 199 11.39 -21.76 6.18
CA GLN A 199 10.81 -23.04 6.60
C GLN A 199 9.59 -22.83 7.54
N LEU A 200 9.67 -21.87 8.48
CA LEU A 200 8.53 -21.51 9.33
C LEU A 200 7.35 -21.00 8.49
N LEU A 201 7.60 -20.13 7.52
CA LEU A 201 6.56 -19.64 6.60
C LEU A 201 5.86 -20.79 5.87
N ARG A 202 6.64 -21.76 5.36
CA ARG A 202 6.09 -22.93 4.68
C ARG A 202 5.26 -23.81 5.61
N GLN A 203 5.75 -24.07 6.83
CA GLN A 203 5.04 -24.87 7.83
C GLN A 203 3.72 -24.18 8.22
N GLN A 204 3.75 -22.87 8.44
CA GLN A 204 2.57 -22.10 8.79
C GLN A 204 1.56 -22.06 7.64
N LEU A 205 2.00 -21.91 6.39
CA LEU A 205 1.12 -21.99 5.23
C LEU A 205 0.43 -23.35 5.13
N MET A 206 1.16 -24.46 5.37
CA MET A 206 0.58 -25.80 5.44
C MET A 206 -0.45 -25.92 6.57
N ALA A 207 -0.12 -25.42 7.75
CA ALA A 207 -1.02 -25.47 8.91
C ALA A 207 -2.32 -24.68 8.67
N GLN A 208 -2.22 -23.46 8.12
CA GLN A 208 -3.38 -22.61 7.80
C GLN A 208 -4.34 -23.29 6.80
N ASN A 209 -3.81 -24.12 5.89
CA ASN A 209 -4.58 -24.79 4.85
C ASN A 209 -4.91 -26.25 5.16
N ASN A 210 -4.58 -26.73 6.36
CA ASN A 210 -4.69 -28.15 6.76
C ASN A 210 -4.00 -29.09 5.76
N ALA A 211 -2.90 -28.63 5.13
CA ALA A 211 -2.14 -29.39 4.17
C ALA A 211 -0.97 -30.12 4.85
N THR A 212 -0.69 -31.36 4.44
CA THR A 212 0.40 -32.18 4.93
C THR A 212 1.58 -32.24 3.96
N GLY A 213 1.46 -31.60 2.79
CA GLY A 213 2.50 -31.54 1.77
C GLY A 213 2.21 -30.53 0.67
N ASN A 214 3.20 -30.27 -0.18
CA ASN A 214 3.11 -29.30 -1.28
C ASN A 214 2.03 -29.65 -2.29
N GLU A 215 1.80 -30.94 -2.58
CA GLU A 215 0.79 -31.38 -3.54
C GLU A 215 -0.60 -30.86 -3.17
N GLN A 216 -0.97 -30.96 -1.88
CA GLN A 216 -2.24 -30.43 -1.40
C GLN A 216 -2.33 -28.91 -1.49
N LEU A 217 -1.24 -28.18 -1.26
CA LEU A 217 -1.20 -26.73 -1.46
C LEU A 217 -1.33 -26.38 -2.95
N ASN A 218 -0.69 -27.15 -3.84
CA ASN A 218 -0.83 -26.96 -5.28
C ASN A 218 -2.30 -27.15 -5.74
N ASP A 219 -2.98 -28.16 -5.21
CA ASP A 219 -4.41 -28.41 -5.49
C ASP A 219 -5.31 -27.25 -5.03
N LEU A 220 -4.89 -26.52 -3.99
CA LEU A 220 -5.57 -25.31 -3.50
C LEU A 220 -5.20 -24.03 -4.28
N GLY A 221 -4.32 -24.14 -5.28
CA GLY A 221 -3.91 -23.03 -6.13
C GLY A 221 -2.65 -22.29 -5.67
N TYR A 222 -1.93 -22.80 -4.65
CA TYR A 222 -0.60 -22.29 -4.31
C TYR A 222 0.44 -22.91 -5.25
N PHE A 223 1.53 -22.21 -5.51
CA PHE A 223 2.62 -22.68 -6.33
C PHE A 223 3.98 -22.25 -5.78
N ASN A 224 5.04 -22.93 -6.18
CA ASN A 224 6.43 -22.62 -5.78
C ASN A 224 6.64 -22.60 -4.25
N VAL A 225 5.84 -23.34 -3.50
CA VAL A 225 5.84 -23.35 -2.03
C VAL A 225 7.16 -23.87 -1.44
N GLU A 226 7.86 -24.74 -2.15
CA GLU A 226 9.18 -25.24 -1.78
C GLU A 226 10.27 -24.14 -1.77
N ASN A 227 10.07 -23.08 -2.56
CA ASN A 227 10.98 -21.94 -2.68
C ASN A 227 10.39 -20.66 -2.07
N ILE A 228 9.46 -20.80 -1.10
CA ILE A 228 8.91 -19.64 -0.41
C ILE A 228 10.03 -18.83 0.23
N THR A 229 9.98 -17.51 0.06
CA THR A 229 10.97 -16.57 0.59
C THR A 229 10.31 -15.50 1.42
N VAL A 230 11.06 -14.90 2.33
CA VAL A 230 10.62 -13.68 3.01
C VAL A 230 10.42 -12.56 1.97
N THR A 231 9.25 -11.94 1.95
CA THR A 231 8.97 -10.78 1.10
C THR A 231 9.14 -9.49 1.90
N ARG A 232 9.40 -8.38 1.20
CA ARG A 232 9.41 -7.04 1.81
C ARG A 232 8.02 -6.52 2.14
N ASN A 233 6.97 -7.18 1.66
CA ASN A 233 5.59 -6.84 1.93
C ASN A 233 5.12 -7.53 3.22
N PHE A 234 5.44 -6.95 4.37
CA PHE A 234 5.13 -7.49 5.69
C PHE A 234 4.69 -6.40 6.67
N TYR A 235 4.01 -6.81 7.73
CA TYR A 235 3.57 -5.92 8.80
C TYR A 235 3.66 -6.59 10.17
N PHE A 236 3.68 -5.76 11.20
CA PHE A 236 3.62 -6.17 12.60
C PHE A 236 2.18 -6.14 13.09
N ASP A 237 1.82 -7.08 13.94
CA ASP A 237 0.58 -7.06 14.71
C ASP A 237 0.84 -7.62 16.12
N ASP A 238 -0.21 -7.79 16.93
CA ASP A 238 -0.08 -8.31 18.31
C ASP A 238 0.30 -9.79 18.37
N LYS A 239 0.24 -10.49 17.26
CA LYS A 239 0.48 -11.94 17.18
C LYS A 239 1.87 -12.27 16.68
N GLY A 240 2.46 -11.38 15.90
CA GLY A 240 3.76 -11.63 15.27
C GLY A 240 4.02 -10.74 14.06
N VAL A 241 4.82 -11.28 13.15
CA VAL A 241 5.09 -10.68 11.84
C VAL A 241 4.27 -11.41 10.80
N THR A 242 3.52 -10.66 10.00
CA THR A 242 2.71 -11.20 8.90
C THR A 242 3.31 -10.82 7.55
N TRP A 243 3.69 -11.80 6.76
CA TRP A 243 4.10 -11.63 5.36
C TRP A 243 2.89 -11.74 4.45
N SER A 244 2.72 -10.79 3.54
CA SER A 244 1.66 -10.75 2.55
C SER A 244 2.27 -10.89 1.16
N TYR A 245 1.81 -11.88 0.42
CA TYR A 245 2.28 -12.16 -0.94
C TYR A 245 1.30 -11.54 -1.93
N LEU A 246 1.81 -10.79 -2.89
CA LEU A 246 0.99 -10.16 -3.91
C LEU A 246 0.29 -11.20 -4.81
N PRO A 247 -0.79 -10.84 -5.53
CA PRO A 247 -1.44 -11.73 -6.48
C PRO A 247 -0.44 -12.31 -7.47
N ASN A 248 -0.51 -13.63 -7.69
CA ASN A 248 0.40 -14.38 -8.56
C ASN A 248 1.87 -14.46 -8.09
N GLU A 249 2.19 -14.10 -6.85
CA GLU A 249 3.52 -14.28 -6.26
C GLU A 249 3.67 -15.69 -5.63
N LEU A 250 2.67 -16.14 -4.88
CA LEU A 250 2.67 -17.45 -4.18
C LEU A 250 1.44 -18.30 -4.48
N ALA A 251 0.38 -17.72 -5.02
CA ALA A 251 -0.87 -18.40 -5.35
C ALA A 251 -1.53 -17.77 -6.59
N VAL A 252 -2.43 -18.53 -7.24
CA VAL A 252 -3.23 -18.04 -8.36
C VAL A 252 -4.15 -16.91 -7.90
N GLU A 253 -4.54 -16.03 -8.81
CA GLU A 253 -5.37 -14.85 -8.52
C GLU A 253 -6.67 -15.19 -7.75
N ALA A 254 -7.26 -16.36 -8.01
CA ALA A 254 -8.48 -16.80 -7.34
C ALA A 254 -8.30 -17.03 -5.82
N VAL A 255 -7.09 -17.30 -5.34
CA VAL A 255 -6.74 -17.41 -3.91
C VAL A 255 -6.57 -16.03 -3.28
N GLY A 256 -6.20 -15.03 -4.08
CA GLY A 256 -5.96 -13.67 -3.62
C GLY A 256 -4.53 -13.45 -3.13
N GLU A 257 -4.38 -12.66 -2.05
CA GLU A 257 -3.11 -12.35 -1.41
C GLU A 257 -2.88 -13.24 -0.19
N PRO A 258 -2.06 -14.31 -0.27
CA PRO A 258 -1.76 -15.14 0.88
C PRO A 258 -1.06 -14.35 1.99
N LYS A 259 -1.53 -14.50 3.23
CA LYS A 259 -0.93 -13.89 4.42
C LYS A 259 -0.50 -14.97 5.39
N ILE A 260 0.75 -14.91 5.83
CA ILE A 260 1.36 -15.89 6.71
C ILE A 260 1.92 -15.19 7.93
N THR A 261 1.39 -15.49 9.11
CA THR A 261 1.82 -14.90 10.38
C THR A 261 2.69 -15.88 11.15
N ILE A 262 3.88 -15.45 11.53
CA ILE A 262 4.76 -16.18 12.45
C ILE A 262 4.82 -15.42 13.78
N SER A 263 4.66 -16.12 14.88
CA SER A 263 4.70 -15.51 16.21
C SER A 263 6.09 -14.94 16.54
N TYR A 264 6.15 -13.94 17.43
CA TYR A 264 7.44 -13.42 17.89
C TYR A 264 8.27 -14.48 18.59
N ASP A 265 7.65 -15.35 19.37
CA ASP A 265 8.32 -16.46 20.06
C ASP A 265 8.98 -17.42 19.06
N ASP A 266 8.30 -17.77 17.94
CA ASP A 266 8.86 -18.65 16.91
C ASP A 266 10.00 -17.99 16.11
N LEU A 267 10.03 -16.64 16.06
CA LEU A 267 11.06 -15.87 15.37
C LEU A 267 12.29 -15.60 16.26
N GLU A 268 12.19 -15.73 17.59
CA GLU A 268 13.23 -15.33 18.56
C GLU A 268 14.61 -15.91 18.21
N ALA A 269 14.66 -17.20 17.88
CA ALA A 269 15.93 -17.89 17.53
C ALA A 269 16.56 -17.39 16.22
N SER A 270 15.82 -16.69 15.36
CA SER A 270 16.27 -16.22 14.05
C SER A 270 16.63 -14.73 14.04
N MET A 271 16.30 -13.96 15.09
CA MET A 271 16.53 -12.52 15.17
C MET A 271 18.02 -12.17 15.13
N CYS A 272 18.36 -11.05 14.48
CA CYS A 272 19.67 -10.47 14.65
C CYS A 272 19.73 -9.65 15.96
N GLU A 273 20.95 -9.47 16.50
CA GLU A 273 21.17 -8.65 17.70
C GLU A 273 20.72 -7.20 17.43
N GLY A 274 19.94 -6.63 18.34
CA GLY A 274 19.37 -5.28 18.21
C GLY A 274 18.22 -5.18 17.20
N SER A 275 17.66 -6.31 16.77
CA SER A 275 16.47 -6.32 15.93
C SER A 275 15.32 -5.57 16.59
N ILE A 276 14.51 -4.88 15.76
CA ILE A 276 13.28 -4.25 16.23
C ILE A 276 12.31 -5.24 16.88
N LEU A 277 12.42 -6.53 16.53
CA LEU A 277 11.61 -7.62 17.06
C LEU A 277 11.81 -7.84 18.56
N GLU A 278 12.96 -7.44 19.14
CA GLU A 278 13.21 -7.50 20.59
C GLU A 278 12.28 -6.60 21.43
N ARG A 279 11.47 -5.77 20.78
CA ARG A 279 10.49 -4.87 21.44
C ARG A 279 9.11 -5.48 21.64
N PHE A 280 8.90 -6.71 21.17
CA PHE A 280 7.60 -7.41 21.14
C PHE A 280 7.56 -8.68 22.04
#